data_947571bfe352bb153e2a5339bcf9e5af
#
_entry.id   947571bfe352bb153e2a5339bcf9e5af
#
_cell.length_a   1.000
_cell.length_b   1.000
_cell.length_c   1.000
_cell.angle_alpha   90.00
_cell.angle_beta   90.00
_cell.angle_gamma   90.00
#
_symmetry.space_group_name_H-M   'P 1'
#
loop_
_entity.id
_entity.type
_entity.pdbx_description
1 polymer ?
#
loop_
_entity_poly.entity_id
_entity_poly.type
_entity_poly.pdbx_seq_one_letter_code
_entity_poly.pdbx_strand_id
1 'polypeptide(L)'
;MKKRLHDKKAGIVFLAALIIISLADIISRVAILGEAVYTARNLGEQLAVVVLAATILILGAKGKDRICYICYGAWIGYFVLDQLFELPGMIVTLIKAITSNGYGISALIFTIIASLGFIAIGALLVEYMNDGSIYNRAFNTVCIITVLSVLAAMIMNIIGVSTGDPASVMLIIFYNLYRLAMVFMSVFFAYDSAKMQLKKANLSK
;
A
#
# COMPACT_ATOMS: atom_id res chain seq x y z
N MET A 1 25.89 -13.95 7.14
CA MET A 1 24.93 -12.85 7.36
C MET A 1 23.64 -13.15 6.60
N LYS A 2 22.46 -13.20 7.25
CA LYS A 2 21.18 -13.37 6.54
C LYS A 2 20.83 -12.05 5.88
N LYS A 3 20.72 -12.06 4.54
CA LYS A 3 20.28 -10.89 3.76
C LYS A 3 18.89 -10.43 4.23
N ARG A 4 18.72 -9.16 4.46
CA ARG A 4 17.46 -8.53 4.88
C ARG A 4 16.61 -8.17 3.65
N LEU A 5 15.39 -7.68 3.86
CA LEU A 5 14.48 -7.39 2.78
C LEU A 5 15.08 -6.43 1.75
N HIS A 6 15.67 -5.33 2.22
CA HIS A 6 16.31 -4.31 1.37
C HIS A 6 17.61 -4.79 0.71
N ASP A 7 18.25 -5.85 1.24
CA ASP A 7 19.44 -6.49 0.64
C ASP A 7 19.09 -7.59 -0.36
N LYS A 8 17.84 -8.03 -0.38
CA LYS A 8 17.38 -9.04 -1.32
C LYS A 8 17.09 -8.40 -2.67
N LYS A 9 17.49 -9.09 -3.75
CA LYS A 9 17.20 -8.63 -5.12
C LYS A 9 15.72 -8.27 -5.29
N ALA A 10 14.81 -9.09 -4.75
CA ALA A 10 13.37 -8.84 -4.82
C ALA A 10 12.95 -7.54 -4.10
N GLY A 11 13.49 -7.28 -2.90
CA GLY A 11 13.21 -6.05 -2.17
C GLY A 11 13.74 -4.80 -2.87
N ILE A 12 14.94 -4.87 -3.44
CA ILE A 12 15.53 -3.76 -4.22
C ILE A 12 14.70 -3.49 -5.47
N VAL A 13 14.35 -4.54 -6.22
CA VAL A 13 13.51 -4.41 -7.43
C VAL A 13 12.14 -3.82 -7.08
N PHE A 14 11.55 -4.27 -5.97
CA PHE A 14 10.26 -3.79 -5.51
C PHE A 14 10.30 -2.29 -5.13
N LEU A 15 11.31 -1.85 -4.36
CA LEU A 15 11.47 -0.45 -4.00
C LEU A 15 11.76 0.44 -5.22
N ALA A 16 12.56 -0.06 -6.17
CA ALA A 16 12.81 0.63 -7.43
C ALA A 16 11.51 0.75 -8.26
N ALA A 17 10.72 -0.32 -8.33
CA ALA A 17 9.43 -0.30 -9.01
C ALA A 17 8.46 0.71 -8.37
N LEU A 18 8.41 0.80 -7.04
CA LEU A 18 7.62 1.81 -6.33
C LEU A 18 8.03 3.23 -6.69
N ILE A 19 9.34 3.51 -6.73
CA ILE A 19 9.85 4.83 -7.14
C ILE A 19 9.40 5.14 -8.57
N ILE A 20 9.55 4.20 -9.49
CA ILE A 20 9.16 4.38 -10.90
C ILE A 20 7.64 4.62 -11.02
N ILE A 21 6.83 3.82 -10.35
CA ILE A 21 5.36 3.95 -10.35
C ILE A 21 4.94 5.32 -9.80
N SER A 22 5.51 5.74 -8.67
CA SER A 22 5.19 7.03 -8.06
C SER A 22 5.63 8.22 -8.92
N LEU A 23 6.81 8.16 -9.55
CA LEU A 23 7.26 9.18 -10.49
C LEU A 23 6.37 9.22 -11.75
N ALA A 24 5.99 8.06 -12.28
CA ALA A 24 5.09 7.98 -13.44
C ALA A 24 3.70 8.54 -13.09
N ASP A 25 3.17 8.29 -11.89
CA ASP A 25 1.92 8.89 -11.41
C ASP A 25 2.03 10.41 -11.32
N ILE A 26 3.09 10.95 -10.73
CA ILE A 26 3.36 12.38 -10.65
C ILE A 26 3.39 13.00 -12.05
N ILE A 27 4.20 12.43 -12.95
CA ILE A 27 4.35 12.95 -14.32
C ILE A 27 3.01 12.91 -15.08
N SER A 28 2.29 11.80 -14.97
CA SER A 28 0.99 11.64 -15.65
C SER A 28 -0.02 12.67 -15.16
N ARG A 29 -0.08 12.92 -13.85
CA ARG A 29 -0.99 13.93 -13.29
C ARG A 29 -0.62 15.34 -13.72
N VAL A 30 0.66 15.71 -13.64
CA VAL A 30 1.11 17.05 -14.02
C VAL A 30 0.95 17.27 -15.55
N ALA A 31 1.35 16.29 -16.35
CA ALA A 31 1.34 16.43 -17.82
C ALA A 31 -0.07 16.34 -18.44
N ILE A 32 -0.96 15.52 -17.87
CA ILE A 32 -2.24 15.16 -18.48
C ILE A 32 -3.40 15.96 -17.87
N LEU A 33 -3.42 16.12 -16.54
CA LEU A 33 -4.55 16.76 -15.85
C LEU A 33 -4.34 18.25 -15.56
N GLY A 34 -3.13 18.74 -15.72
CA GLY A 34 -2.78 20.11 -15.37
C GLY A 34 -2.83 20.39 -13.85
N GLU A 35 -2.42 21.60 -13.47
CA GLU A 35 -2.30 21.99 -12.04
C GLU A 35 -3.64 22.00 -11.27
N ALA A 36 -4.76 22.18 -11.96
CA ALA A 36 -6.08 22.35 -11.31
C ALA A 36 -6.58 21.10 -10.56
N VAL A 37 -6.08 19.91 -10.90
CA VAL A 37 -6.49 18.63 -10.28
C VAL A 37 -5.48 18.16 -9.24
N TYR A 38 -4.33 18.81 -9.17
CA TYR A 38 -3.27 18.43 -8.25
C TYR A 38 -3.46 19.12 -6.91
N THR A 39 -3.95 18.40 -5.92
CA THR A 39 -3.91 18.92 -4.55
C THR A 39 -2.48 18.76 -4.01
N ALA A 40 -2.01 19.76 -3.24
CA ALA A 40 -0.71 19.70 -2.56
C ALA A 40 -0.54 18.41 -1.72
N ARG A 41 -1.64 17.86 -1.21
CA ARG A 41 -1.70 16.59 -0.51
C ARG A 41 -1.24 15.43 -1.40
N ASN A 42 -1.86 15.26 -2.58
CA ASN A 42 -1.57 14.14 -3.49
C ASN A 42 -0.10 14.16 -3.97
N LEU A 43 0.42 15.35 -4.27
CA LEU A 43 1.83 15.51 -4.63
C LEU A 43 2.75 15.17 -3.45
N GLY A 44 2.41 15.66 -2.26
CA GLY A 44 3.17 15.41 -1.05
C GLY A 44 3.23 13.92 -0.71
N GLU A 45 2.14 13.20 -0.85
CA GLU A 45 2.06 11.75 -0.62
C GLU A 45 2.97 10.97 -1.59
N GLN A 46 2.89 11.24 -2.88
CA GLN A 46 3.72 10.57 -3.88
C GLN A 46 5.21 10.90 -3.72
N LEU A 47 5.56 12.15 -3.42
CA LEU A 47 6.93 12.54 -3.11
C LEU A 47 7.44 11.84 -1.84
N ALA A 48 6.61 11.72 -0.81
CA ALA A 48 6.95 11.00 0.42
C ALA A 48 7.26 9.52 0.12
N VAL A 49 6.48 8.86 -0.74
CA VAL A 49 6.75 7.49 -1.20
C VAL A 49 8.12 7.38 -1.85
N VAL A 50 8.43 8.27 -2.80
CA VAL A 50 9.74 8.28 -3.49
C VAL A 50 10.88 8.49 -2.50
N VAL A 51 10.76 9.49 -1.60
CA VAL A 51 11.79 9.81 -0.61
C VAL A 51 11.98 8.65 0.36
N LEU A 52 10.92 8.04 0.87
CA LEU A 52 11.00 6.91 1.78
C LEU A 52 11.62 5.69 1.12
N ALA A 53 11.19 5.33 -0.10
CA ALA A 53 11.74 4.20 -0.84
C ALA A 53 13.24 4.40 -1.13
N ALA A 54 13.64 5.58 -1.58
CA ALA A 54 15.05 5.93 -1.81
C ALA A 54 15.85 5.88 -0.51
N THR A 55 15.30 6.41 0.59
CA THR A 55 15.95 6.40 1.91
C THR A 55 16.18 4.97 2.39
N ILE A 56 15.20 4.08 2.24
CA ILE A 56 15.32 2.66 2.62
C ILE A 56 16.39 1.98 1.78
N LEU A 57 16.46 2.23 0.47
CA LEU A 57 17.49 1.68 -0.41
C LEU A 57 18.90 2.15 0.01
N ILE A 58 19.08 3.43 0.26
CA ILE A 58 20.38 4.02 0.64
C ILE A 58 20.83 3.53 2.02
N LEU A 59 19.93 3.53 3.01
CA LEU A 59 20.22 3.08 4.36
C LEU A 59 20.47 1.57 4.42
N GLY A 60 19.74 0.80 3.62
CA GLY A 60 19.95 -0.63 3.48
C GLY A 60 21.32 -0.95 2.90
N ALA A 61 21.73 -0.25 1.85
CA ALA A 61 23.07 -0.38 1.27
C ALA A 61 24.20 -0.04 2.28
N LYS A 62 23.91 0.87 3.23
CA LYS A 62 24.84 1.23 4.32
C LYS A 62 24.74 0.32 5.54
N GLY A 63 23.92 -0.72 5.51
CA GLY A 63 23.73 -1.68 6.61
C GLY A 63 23.02 -1.11 7.85
N LYS A 64 22.32 0.04 7.72
CA LYS A 64 21.58 0.66 8.83
C LYS A 64 20.16 0.09 8.97
N ASP A 65 20.10 -1.18 9.22
CA ASP A 65 18.87 -1.97 9.23
C ASP A 65 17.78 -1.50 10.20
N ARG A 66 18.16 -1.06 11.41
CA ARG A 66 17.19 -0.57 12.41
C ARG A 66 16.40 0.64 11.89
N ILE A 67 17.06 1.55 11.20
CA ILE A 67 16.40 2.73 10.64
C ILE A 67 15.50 2.34 9.48
N CYS A 68 15.94 1.38 8.63
CA CYS A 68 15.08 0.84 7.56
C CYS A 68 13.77 0.26 8.12
N TYR A 69 13.83 -0.48 9.24
CA TYR A 69 12.62 -1.02 9.87
C TYR A 69 11.70 0.07 10.39
N ILE A 70 12.26 1.11 11.01
CA ILE A 70 11.46 2.25 11.47
C ILE A 70 10.77 2.93 10.28
N CYS A 71 11.49 3.13 9.17
CA CYS A 71 10.91 3.72 7.97
C CYS A 71 9.78 2.84 7.37
N TYR A 72 9.98 1.51 7.30
CA TYR A 72 8.92 0.59 6.85
C TYR A 72 7.69 0.64 7.76
N GLY A 73 7.89 0.55 9.06
CA GLY A 73 6.81 0.58 10.04
C GLY A 73 6.03 1.89 10.00
N ALA A 74 6.74 3.02 9.94
CA ALA A 74 6.15 4.34 9.83
C ALA A 74 5.32 4.48 8.54
N TRP A 75 5.83 3.99 7.42
CA TRP A 75 5.12 4.05 6.15
C TRP A 75 3.84 3.21 6.16
N ILE A 76 3.92 1.95 6.62
CA ILE A 76 2.74 1.09 6.76
C ILE A 76 1.73 1.72 7.72
N GLY A 77 2.21 2.24 8.86
CA GLY A 77 1.35 2.92 9.84
C GLY A 77 0.64 4.14 9.27
N TYR A 78 1.36 5.00 8.55
CA TYR A 78 0.76 6.14 7.86
C TYR A 78 -0.32 5.69 6.87
N PHE A 79 -0.02 4.71 6.03
CA PHE A 79 -0.97 4.21 5.03
C PHE A 79 -2.24 3.62 5.68
N VAL A 80 -2.09 2.86 6.76
CA VAL A 80 -3.24 2.30 7.51
C VAL A 80 -4.09 3.41 8.11
N LEU A 81 -3.46 4.43 8.71
CA LEU A 81 -4.18 5.59 9.25
C LEU A 81 -4.91 6.35 8.15
N ASP A 82 -4.28 6.56 7.00
CA ASP A 82 -4.91 7.20 5.86
C ASP A 82 -6.17 6.45 5.40
N GLN A 83 -6.09 5.12 5.28
CA GLN A 83 -7.27 4.29 4.96
C GLN A 83 -8.37 4.40 6.03
N LEU A 84 -8.01 4.51 7.31
CA LEU A 84 -8.97 4.66 8.40
C LEU A 84 -9.70 6.00 8.33
N PHE A 85 -8.98 7.08 8.00
CA PHE A 85 -9.58 8.42 7.85
C PHE A 85 -10.43 8.57 6.58
N GLU A 86 -10.09 7.87 5.51
CA GLU A 86 -10.86 7.91 4.25
C GLU A 86 -12.14 7.05 4.29
N LEU A 87 -12.14 5.99 5.10
CA LEU A 87 -13.24 5.02 5.16
C LEU A 87 -14.63 5.64 5.39
N PRO A 88 -14.84 6.60 6.34
CA PRO A 88 -16.13 7.23 6.53
C PRO A 88 -16.63 7.96 5.29
N GLY A 89 -15.74 8.67 4.59
CA GLY A 89 -16.05 9.38 3.35
C GLY A 89 -16.47 8.42 2.23
N MET A 90 -15.81 7.28 2.11
CA MET A 90 -16.16 6.22 1.15
C MET A 90 -17.53 5.63 1.44
N ILE A 91 -17.87 5.39 2.72
CA ILE A 91 -19.18 4.87 3.14
C ILE A 91 -20.29 5.88 2.80
N VAL A 92 -20.09 7.15 3.10
CA VAL A 92 -21.05 8.21 2.76
C VAL A 92 -21.25 8.30 1.24
N THR A 93 -20.17 8.18 0.47
CA THR A 93 -20.24 8.17 -1.00
C THR A 93 -21.00 6.96 -1.52
N LEU A 94 -20.78 5.78 -0.94
CA LEU A 94 -21.52 4.56 -1.28
C LEU A 94 -23.03 4.71 -1.00
N ILE A 95 -23.40 5.23 0.16
CA ILE A 95 -24.81 5.48 0.50
C ILE A 95 -25.46 6.42 -0.52
N LYS A 96 -24.79 7.53 -0.86
CA LYS A 96 -25.26 8.45 -1.89
C LYS A 96 -25.41 7.79 -3.26
N ALA A 97 -24.44 6.96 -3.67
CA ALA A 97 -24.50 6.25 -4.95
C ALA A 97 -25.67 5.26 -5.00
N ILE A 98 -25.94 4.53 -3.91
CA ILE A 98 -27.07 3.61 -3.81
C ILE A 98 -28.40 4.37 -3.91
N THR A 99 -28.54 5.50 -3.19
CA THR A 99 -29.78 6.26 -3.16
C THR A 99 -30.07 7.00 -4.48
N SER A 100 -29.04 7.31 -5.26
CA SER A 100 -29.17 8.00 -6.54
C SER A 100 -29.15 7.08 -7.76
N ASN A 101 -29.17 5.75 -7.58
CA ASN A 101 -28.93 4.76 -8.63
C ASN A 101 -27.66 5.08 -9.45
N GLY A 102 -26.61 5.57 -8.75
CA GLY A 102 -25.36 6.01 -9.36
C GLY A 102 -24.52 4.88 -9.91
N TYR A 103 -23.66 5.22 -10.88
CA TYR A 103 -22.67 4.29 -11.40
C TYR A 103 -21.52 4.08 -10.41
N GLY A 104 -20.84 2.94 -10.52
CA GLY A 104 -19.62 2.67 -9.74
C GLY A 104 -19.83 2.09 -8.33
N ILE A 105 -21.06 1.70 -7.97
CA ILE A 105 -21.36 1.08 -6.67
C ILE A 105 -20.45 -0.13 -6.40
N SER A 106 -20.28 -1.00 -7.40
CA SER A 106 -19.42 -2.20 -7.26
C SER A 106 -17.97 -1.83 -7.00
N ALA A 107 -17.44 -0.83 -7.71
CA ALA A 107 -16.08 -0.34 -7.50
C ALA A 107 -15.89 0.23 -6.09
N LEU A 108 -16.86 1.00 -5.59
CA LEU A 108 -16.85 1.54 -4.22
C LEU A 108 -16.89 0.43 -3.17
N ILE A 109 -17.73 -0.60 -3.35
CA ILE A 109 -17.79 -1.75 -2.44
C ILE A 109 -16.43 -2.44 -2.35
N PHE A 110 -15.80 -2.77 -3.48
CA PHE A 110 -14.49 -3.41 -3.46
C PHE A 110 -13.40 -2.50 -2.90
N THR A 111 -13.49 -1.18 -3.13
CA THR A 111 -12.56 -0.21 -2.53
C THR A 111 -12.69 -0.19 -1.01
N ILE A 112 -13.91 -0.22 -0.46
CA ILE A 112 -14.16 -0.28 0.97
C ILE A 112 -13.64 -1.59 1.56
N ILE A 113 -13.92 -2.74 0.91
CA ILE A 113 -13.40 -4.04 1.37
C ILE A 113 -11.87 -4.04 1.38
N ALA A 114 -11.23 -3.47 0.37
CA ALA A 114 -9.78 -3.34 0.32
C ALA A 114 -9.25 -2.45 1.46
N SER A 115 -9.90 -1.32 1.75
CA SER A 115 -9.50 -0.42 2.84
C SER A 115 -9.65 -1.07 4.21
N LEU A 116 -10.74 -1.81 4.46
CA LEU A 116 -10.90 -2.65 5.65
C LEU A 116 -9.81 -3.72 5.74
N GLY A 117 -9.44 -4.32 4.62
CA GLY A 117 -8.34 -5.27 4.53
C GLY A 117 -6.99 -4.65 4.95
N PHE A 118 -6.68 -3.44 4.51
CA PHE A 118 -5.47 -2.73 4.94
C PHE A 118 -5.46 -2.42 6.44
N ILE A 119 -6.59 -1.99 6.98
CA ILE A 119 -6.72 -1.76 8.43
C ILE A 119 -6.51 -3.07 9.21
N ALA A 120 -7.09 -4.18 8.74
CA ALA A 120 -6.91 -5.48 9.35
C ALA A 120 -5.44 -5.98 9.24
N ILE A 121 -4.76 -5.76 8.11
CA ILE A 121 -3.32 -6.04 7.96
C ILE A 121 -2.52 -5.24 8.99
N GLY A 122 -2.81 -3.95 9.15
CA GLY A 122 -2.15 -3.10 10.14
C GLY A 122 -2.35 -3.59 11.57
N ALA A 123 -3.58 -3.93 11.94
CA ALA A 123 -3.91 -4.47 13.27
C ALA A 123 -3.16 -5.78 13.55
N LEU A 124 -3.16 -6.73 12.60
CA LEU A 124 -2.44 -7.99 12.71
C LEU A 124 -0.91 -7.79 12.79
N LEU A 125 -0.36 -6.78 12.11
CA LEU A 125 1.06 -6.44 12.24
C LEU A 125 1.39 -5.89 13.63
N VAL A 126 0.54 -5.06 14.22
CA VAL A 126 0.72 -4.53 15.58
C VAL A 126 0.65 -5.66 16.60
N GLU A 127 -0.34 -6.55 16.51
CA GLU A 127 -0.47 -7.72 17.36
C GLU A 127 0.78 -8.60 17.27
N TYR A 128 1.25 -8.85 16.07
CA TYR A 128 2.48 -9.59 15.85
C TYR A 128 3.73 -8.95 16.50
N MET A 129 3.84 -7.64 16.42
CA MET A 129 4.96 -6.93 17.06
C MET A 129 4.93 -7.04 18.58
N ASN A 130 3.74 -7.19 19.19
CA ASN A 130 3.55 -7.33 20.62
C ASN A 130 3.80 -8.77 21.08
N ASP A 131 3.17 -9.77 20.46
CA ASP A 131 3.12 -11.14 20.96
C ASP A 131 4.07 -12.11 20.26
N GLY A 132 4.64 -11.72 19.13
CA GLY A 132 5.56 -12.55 18.35
C GLY A 132 4.89 -13.71 17.60
N SER A 133 3.58 -13.86 17.72
CA SER A 133 2.82 -14.92 17.06
C SER A 133 1.98 -14.36 15.93
N ILE A 134 2.41 -14.53 14.69
CA ILE A 134 1.47 -14.31 13.57
C ILE A 134 0.59 -15.57 13.44
N TYR A 135 -0.70 -15.39 13.47
CA TYR A 135 -1.61 -16.31 12.83
C TYR A 135 -1.40 -16.25 11.31
N ASN A 136 -0.39 -16.95 10.82
CA ASN A 136 0.01 -16.92 9.41
C ASN A 136 -1.18 -17.12 8.46
N ARG A 137 -2.16 -17.95 8.86
CA ARG A 137 -3.36 -18.20 8.04
C ARG A 137 -4.27 -16.97 7.96
N ALA A 138 -4.60 -16.34 9.10
CA ALA A 138 -5.46 -15.16 9.12
C ALA A 138 -4.82 -14.00 8.35
N PHE A 139 -3.54 -13.71 8.60
CA PHE A 139 -2.79 -12.69 7.91
C PHE A 139 -2.75 -12.92 6.39
N ASN A 140 -2.40 -14.14 5.95
CA ASN A 140 -2.35 -14.47 4.54
C ASN A 140 -3.74 -14.38 3.87
N THR A 141 -4.79 -14.84 4.58
CA THR A 141 -6.16 -14.75 4.08
C THR A 141 -6.59 -13.30 3.89
N VAL A 142 -6.32 -12.43 4.86
CA VAL A 142 -6.60 -10.99 4.77
C VAL A 142 -5.83 -10.36 3.63
N CYS A 143 -4.53 -10.68 3.47
CA CYS A 143 -3.74 -10.19 2.35
C CYS A 143 -4.31 -10.61 0.99
N ILE A 144 -4.72 -11.88 0.84
CA ILE A 144 -5.31 -12.38 -0.41
C ILE A 144 -6.64 -11.66 -0.70
N ILE A 145 -7.53 -11.55 0.29
CA ILE A 145 -8.81 -10.83 0.12
C ILE A 145 -8.55 -9.38 -0.28
N THR A 146 -7.59 -8.71 0.36
CA THR A 146 -7.24 -7.32 0.05
C THR A 146 -6.73 -7.19 -1.38
N VAL A 147 -5.82 -8.07 -1.82
CA VAL A 147 -5.30 -8.07 -3.21
C VAL A 147 -6.45 -8.27 -4.21
N LEU A 148 -7.30 -9.27 -3.99
CA LEU A 148 -8.43 -9.54 -4.88
C LEU A 148 -9.41 -8.36 -4.92
N SER A 149 -9.66 -7.70 -3.79
CA SER A 149 -10.55 -6.53 -3.72
C SER A 149 -9.95 -5.32 -4.43
N VAL A 150 -8.63 -5.08 -4.31
CA VAL A 150 -7.94 -4.00 -5.06
C VAL A 150 -8.02 -4.26 -6.56
N LEU A 151 -7.77 -5.50 -7.00
CA LEU A 151 -7.87 -5.87 -8.42
C LEU A 151 -9.29 -5.72 -8.94
N ALA A 152 -10.29 -6.18 -8.19
CA ALA A 152 -11.69 -6.03 -8.56
C ALA A 152 -12.11 -4.55 -8.64
N ALA A 153 -11.72 -3.72 -7.67
CA ALA A 153 -11.96 -2.28 -7.69
C ALA A 153 -11.32 -1.64 -8.94
N MET A 154 -10.07 -2.01 -9.26
CA MET A 154 -9.37 -1.51 -10.43
C MET A 154 -10.13 -1.84 -11.72
N ILE A 155 -10.53 -3.11 -11.91
CA ILE A 155 -11.27 -3.56 -13.09
C ILE A 155 -12.62 -2.83 -13.20
N MET A 156 -13.37 -2.74 -12.11
CA MET A 156 -14.68 -2.07 -12.10
C MET A 156 -14.56 -0.56 -12.38
N ASN A 157 -13.52 0.09 -11.87
CA ASN A 157 -13.25 1.49 -12.18
C ASN A 157 -12.87 1.70 -13.66
N ILE A 158 -12.04 0.82 -14.22
CA ILE A 158 -11.66 0.88 -15.64
C ILE A 158 -12.90 0.68 -16.54
N ILE A 159 -13.76 -0.29 -16.21
CA ILE A 159 -15.01 -0.51 -16.95
C ILE A 159 -15.93 0.71 -16.83
N GLY A 160 -16.02 1.34 -15.67
CA GLY A 160 -16.85 2.52 -15.42
C GLY A 160 -16.40 3.76 -16.19
N VAL A 161 -15.09 3.90 -16.45
CA VAL A 161 -14.49 5.01 -17.22
C VAL A 161 -14.49 4.72 -18.74
N SER A 162 -15.00 3.59 -19.17
CA SER A 162 -14.78 2.88 -20.42
C SER A 162 -15.02 3.62 -21.74
N THR A 163 -15.23 4.92 -21.76
CA THR A 163 -15.60 5.60 -23.01
C THR A 163 -14.65 6.68 -23.50
N GLY A 164 -13.35 6.60 -23.12
CA GLY A 164 -12.41 7.33 -23.95
C GLY A 164 -11.45 8.32 -23.29
N ASP A 165 -11.30 8.31 -21.96
CA ASP A 165 -10.24 9.11 -21.33
C ASP A 165 -9.07 8.23 -20.85
N PRO A 166 -8.01 8.06 -21.69
CA PRO A 166 -6.83 7.26 -21.34
C PRO A 166 -6.12 7.76 -20.07
N ALA A 167 -6.21 9.05 -19.78
CA ALA A 167 -5.59 9.65 -18.63
C ALA A 167 -6.22 9.15 -17.33
N SER A 168 -7.54 9.13 -17.25
CA SER A 168 -8.27 8.60 -16.11
C SER A 168 -7.99 7.11 -15.89
N VAL A 169 -7.88 6.33 -16.96
CA VAL A 169 -7.52 4.90 -16.87
C VAL A 169 -6.11 4.73 -16.29
N MET A 170 -5.14 5.52 -16.76
CA MET A 170 -3.77 5.45 -16.21
C MET A 170 -3.72 5.79 -14.72
N LEU A 171 -4.44 6.81 -14.28
CA LEU A 171 -4.51 7.17 -12.86
C LEU A 171 -5.12 6.06 -12.00
N ILE A 172 -6.17 5.40 -12.47
CA ILE A 172 -6.77 4.25 -11.80
C ILE A 172 -5.74 3.12 -11.67
N ILE A 173 -4.99 2.85 -12.72
CA ILE A 173 -3.96 1.80 -12.71
C ILE A 173 -2.88 2.15 -11.70
N PHE A 174 -2.28 3.35 -11.74
CA PHE A 174 -1.21 3.75 -10.82
C PHE A 174 -1.65 3.74 -9.36
N TYR A 175 -2.83 4.26 -9.05
CA TYR A 175 -3.39 4.25 -7.71
C TYR A 175 -3.54 2.82 -7.17
N ASN A 176 -4.08 1.90 -7.97
CA ASN A 176 -4.26 0.52 -7.52
C ASN A 176 -2.95 -0.27 -7.49
N LEU A 177 -1.99 0.00 -8.38
CA LEU A 177 -0.65 -0.57 -8.29
C LEU A 177 0.06 -0.15 -7.00
N TYR A 178 -0.08 1.11 -6.60
CA TYR A 178 0.44 1.57 -5.31
C TYR A 178 -0.19 0.81 -4.14
N ARG A 179 -1.51 0.63 -4.13
CA ARG A 179 -2.20 -0.16 -3.09
C ARG A 179 -1.73 -1.61 -3.06
N LEU A 180 -1.59 -2.27 -4.21
CA LEU A 180 -1.02 -3.62 -4.29
C LEU A 180 0.41 -3.66 -3.71
N ALA A 181 1.23 -2.69 -4.06
CA ALA A 181 2.58 -2.57 -3.54
C ALA A 181 2.60 -2.48 -2.00
N MET A 182 1.64 -1.77 -1.39
CA MET A 182 1.52 -1.68 0.07
C MET A 182 1.16 -3.02 0.73
N VAL A 183 0.32 -3.86 0.11
CA VAL A 183 0.09 -5.23 0.61
C VAL A 183 1.38 -6.03 0.61
N PHE A 184 2.11 -6.02 -0.52
CA PHE A 184 3.37 -6.75 -0.62
C PHE A 184 4.42 -6.24 0.38
N MET A 185 4.52 -4.94 0.60
CA MET A 185 5.38 -4.37 1.63
C MET A 185 5.03 -4.88 3.02
N SER A 186 3.75 -4.93 3.35
CA SER A 186 3.27 -5.44 4.65
C SER A 186 3.64 -6.91 4.84
N VAL A 187 3.47 -7.73 3.80
CA VAL A 187 3.86 -9.15 3.81
C VAL A 187 5.37 -9.30 4.02
N PHE A 188 6.17 -8.53 3.30
CA PHE A 188 7.62 -8.56 3.45
C PHE A 188 8.08 -8.10 4.83
N PHE A 189 7.49 -7.05 5.36
CA PHE A 189 7.77 -6.55 6.70
C PHE A 189 7.46 -7.59 7.77
N ALA A 190 6.27 -8.23 7.70
CA ALA A 190 5.87 -9.30 8.60
C ALA A 190 6.87 -10.47 8.57
N TYR A 191 7.22 -10.93 7.38
CA TYR A 191 8.12 -12.07 7.20
C TYR A 191 9.55 -11.81 7.72
N ASP A 192 10.06 -10.61 7.56
CA ASP A 192 11.41 -10.25 8.03
C ASP A 192 11.43 -10.02 9.54
N SER A 193 10.36 -9.43 10.11
CA SER A 193 10.19 -9.25 11.55
C SER A 193 10.12 -10.58 12.28
N ALA A 194 9.38 -11.57 11.74
CA ALA A 194 9.30 -12.93 12.26
C ALA A 194 10.68 -13.58 12.44
N LYS A 195 11.54 -13.43 11.42
CA LYS A 195 12.89 -14.00 11.46
C LYS A 195 13.78 -13.37 12.52
N MET A 196 13.59 -12.08 12.82
CA MET A 196 14.39 -11.39 13.84
C MET A 196 14.01 -11.82 15.25
N GLN A 197 12.72 -12.03 15.51
CA GLN A 197 12.24 -12.49 16.82
C GLN A 197 12.69 -13.92 17.12
N LEU A 198 12.59 -14.83 16.14
CA LEU A 198 13.10 -16.19 16.26
C LEU A 198 14.60 -16.21 16.57
N LYS A 199 15.36 -15.27 16.02
CA LYS A 199 16.80 -15.16 16.31
C LYS A 199 17.07 -14.68 17.73
N LYS A 200 16.27 -13.74 18.25
CA LYS A 200 16.39 -13.28 19.65
C LYS A 200 16.07 -14.39 20.65
N ALA A 201 14.99 -15.14 20.40
CA ALA A 201 14.58 -16.26 21.25
C ALA A 201 15.63 -17.41 21.29
N ASN A 202 16.35 -17.64 20.19
CA ASN A 202 17.41 -18.65 20.14
C ASN A 202 18.76 -18.18 20.73
N LEU A 203 18.94 -16.87 20.95
CA LEU A 203 20.13 -16.31 21.58
C LEU A 203 19.97 -16.15 23.11
N SER A 204 18.73 -16.24 23.61
CA SER A 204 18.40 -16.18 25.05
C SER A 204 18.29 -17.56 25.71
N LYS A 205 18.50 -18.62 24.96
CA LYS A 205 18.69 -20.01 25.42
C LYS A 205 20.17 -20.37 25.33
#